data_351d080b08c2964aa3befd0670ad9505
#
_entry.id   351d080b08c2964aa3befd0670ad9505
#
_cell.length_a   1.000
_cell.length_b   1.000
_cell.length_c   1.000
_cell.angle_alpha   90.00
_cell.angle_beta   90.00
_cell.angle_gamma   90.00
#
_symmetry.space_group_name_H-M   'P 1'
#
loop_
_entity.id
_entity.type
_entity.pdbx_description
1 polymer ?
#
loop_
_entity_poly.entity_id
_entity_poly.type
_entity_poly.pdbx_seq_one_letter_code
_entity_poly.pdbx_strand_id
1 'polypeptide(L)'
;IRGVRIEFAGDDVTPADQALFDEWNAANPGDQRTAVGEATNIITQYENLNPREVEGWDAMIEYTTSETRAGQFTIRGDYTKLTKYEQQGLATTDLMRRNGNPEDRYTITLNWRLGGFSANASMRYVGDVYDSSLNQSASSGAPGTVIGSTVYWDVEDWTVYNMSARYDFGSRNDSMSGLVLSGGIRNLTDEDPPFADESFGYFRQLHNSYGRVF
;
A
#
# COMPACT_ATOMS: atom_id res chain seq x y z
N ILE A 1 -18.69 1.03 -6.29
CA ILE A 1 -20.10 1.25 -6.67
C ILE A 1 -20.39 0.29 -7.79
N ARG A 2 -21.18 -0.74 -7.53
CA ARG A 2 -21.70 -1.64 -8.56
C ARG A 2 -23.21 -1.65 -8.40
N GLY A 3 -23.93 -1.44 -9.47
CA GLY A 3 -25.38 -1.26 -9.46
C GLY A 3 -25.74 0.08 -10.05
N VAL A 4 -25.12 0.41 -11.18
CA VAL A 4 -25.60 1.52 -12.00
C VAL A 4 -26.71 0.96 -12.87
N ARG A 5 -27.94 1.43 -12.64
CA ARG A 5 -29.08 1.18 -13.50
C ARG A 5 -29.42 2.46 -14.24
N ILE A 6 -29.48 2.37 -15.54
CA ILE A 6 -29.95 3.49 -16.39
C ILE A 6 -31.38 3.20 -16.79
N GLU A 7 -32.27 4.12 -16.51
CA GLU A 7 -33.65 4.07 -16.97
C GLU A 7 -33.78 4.97 -18.20
N PHE A 8 -34.42 4.47 -19.20
CA PHE A 8 -34.68 5.18 -20.45
C PHE A 8 -36.16 5.51 -20.59
N ALA A 9 -36.46 6.48 -21.43
CA ALA A 9 -37.85 6.95 -21.71
C ALA A 9 -38.70 5.90 -22.46
N GLY A 10 -38.44 4.62 -22.27
CA GLY A 10 -39.28 3.54 -22.78
C GLY A 10 -39.55 3.61 -24.29
N ASP A 11 -40.84 3.76 -24.63
CA ASP A 11 -41.31 3.73 -26.03
C ASP A 11 -41.06 5.06 -26.76
N ASP A 12 -40.50 6.10 -26.13
CA ASP A 12 -40.23 7.40 -26.75
C ASP A 12 -38.92 7.38 -27.57
N VAL A 13 -38.78 6.36 -28.41
CA VAL A 13 -37.68 6.26 -29.37
C VAL A 13 -37.94 7.19 -30.52
N THR A 14 -37.11 8.24 -30.64
CA THR A 14 -37.23 9.16 -31.77
C THR A 14 -36.65 8.56 -33.05
N PRO A 15 -37.06 9.05 -34.26
CA PRO A 15 -36.43 8.62 -35.50
C PRO A 15 -34.92 8.82 -35.54
N ALA A 16 -34.40 9.82 -34.81
CA ALA A 16 -32.97 10.09 -34.69
C ALA A 16 -32.29 9.01 -33.85
N ASP A 17 -32.88 8.60 -32.72
CA ASP A 17 -32.37 7.50 -31.89
C ASP A 17 -32.35 6.19 -32.69
N GLN A 18 -33.42 5.90 -33.37
CA GLN A 18 -33.51 4.69 -34.21
C GLN A 18 -32.40 4.67 -35.28
N ALA A 19 -32.16 5.78 -35.94
CA ALA A 19 -31.09 5.89 -36.94
C ALA A 19 -29.69 5.63 -36.39
N LEU A 20 -29.40 6.12 -35.16
CA LEU A 20 -28.11 5.87 -34.47
C LEU A 20 -27.94 4.38 -34.14
N PHE A 21 -28.99 3.72 -33.66
CA PHE A 21 -28.94 2.30 -33.37
C PHE A 21 -28.85 1.44 -34.65
N ASP A 22 -29.51 1.85 -35.73
CA ASP A 22 -29.40 1.18 -37.03
C ASP A 22 -27.99 1.30 -37.61
N GLU A 23 -27.35 2.47 -37.49
CA GLU A 23 -25.96 2.68 -37.90
C GLU A 23 -25.00 1.81 -37.06
N TRP A 24 -25.18 1.77 -35.72
CA TRP A 24 -24.39 0.91 -34.85
C TRP A 24 -24.56 -0.57 -35.23
N ASN A 25 -25.80 -1.04 -35.41
CA ASN A 25 -26.13 -2.42 -35.73
C ASN A 25 -25.56 -2.85 -37.08
N ALA A 26 -25.55 -1.94 -38.07
CA ALA A 26 -24.92 -2.18 -39.34
C ALA A 26 -23.39 -2.34 -39.25
N ALA A 27 -22.79 -1.54 -38.40
CA ALA A 27 -21.33 -1.58 -38.13
C ALA A 27 -20.91 -2.76 -37.25
N ASN A 28 -21.83 -3.29 -36.42
CA ASN A 28 -21.56 -4.33 -35.42
C ASN A 28 -22.53 -5.51 -35.52
N PRO A 29 -22.48 -6.31 -36.57
CA PRO A 29 -23.47 -7.38 -36.80
C PRO A 29 -23.47 -8.49 -35.73
N GLY A 30 -22.39 -8.59 -34.90
CA GLY A 30 -22.29 -9.50 -33.76
C GLY A 30 -22.75 -8.93 -32.41
N ASP A 31 -23.06 -7.62 -32.33
CA ASP A 31 -23.52 -6.93 -31.11
C ASP A 31 -24.70 -6.00 -31.46
N GLN A 32 -25.81 -6.60 -31.89
CA GLN A 32 -27.00 -5.83 -32.22
C GLN A 32 -27.74 -5.35 -30.99
N ARG A 33 -28.17 -4.10 -31.01
CA ARG A 33 -28.87 -3.43 -29.94
C ARG A 33 -30.24 -2.93 -30.36
N THR A 34 -31.19 -2.97 -29.45
CA THR A 34 -32.52 -2.41 -29.67
C THR A 34 -32.46 -0.89 -29.29
N ALA A 35 -33.04 -0.07 -30.16
CA ALA A 35 -33.14 1.36 -29.88
C ALA A 35 -33.92 1.60 -28.60
N VAL A 36 -33.41 2.53 -27.81
CA VAL A 36 -34.03 3.01 -26.56
C VAL A 36 -34.15 4.53 -26.62
N GLY A 37 -35.14 5.08 -25.92
CA GLY A 37 -35.31 6.52 -25.79
C GLY A 37 -34.22 7.19 -24.94
N GLU A 38 -34.37 8.46 -24.69
CA GLU A 38 -33.45 9.26 -23.89
C GLU A 38 -33.26 8.66 -22.48
N ALA A 39 -32.05 8.70 -21.97
CA ALA A 39 -31.78 8.32 -20.58
C ALA A 39 -32.44 9.32 -19.62
N THR A 40 -33.42 8.88 -18.87
CA THR A 40 -34.21 9.74 -17.96
C THR A 40 -33.66 9.72 -16.55
N ASN A 41 -33.03 8.62 -16.13
CA ASN A 41 -32.57 8.48 -14.76
C ASN A 41 -31.35 7.56 -14.66
N ILE A 42 -30.40 7.92 -13.83
CA ILE A 42 -29.26 7.09 -13.48
C ILE A 42 -29.35 6.78 -11.99
N ILE A 43 -29.67 5.53 -11.70
CA ILE A 43 -29.79 5.04 -10.32
C ILE A 43 -28.47 4.37 -9.93
N THR A 44 -27.84 4.91 -8.90
CA THR A 44 -26.64 4.32 -8.29
C THR A 44 -27.00 3.83 -6.89
N GLN A 45 -26.84 2.56 -6.64
CA GLN A 45 -27.11 1.94 -5.34
C GLN A 45 -25.85 1.35 -4.77
N TYR A 46 -25.78 1.31 -3.43
CA TYR A 46 -24.76 0.51 -2.75
C TYR A 46 -25.19 -0.95 -2.77
N GLU A 47 -24.32 -1.78 -3.31
CA GLU A 47 -24.50 -3.24 -3.30
C GLU A 47 -23.38 -3.87 -2.50
N ASN A 48 -23.71 -4.98 -1.83
CA ASN A 48 -22.68 -5.78 -1.19
C ASN A 48 -21.77 -6.36 -2.29
N LEU A 49 -20.49 -6.06 -2.18
CA LEU A 49 -19.47 -6.66 -3.04
C LEU A 49 -19.31 -8.14 -2.70
N ASN A 50 -18.73 -8.89 -3.63
CA ASN A 50 -18.33 -10.26 -3.38
C ASN A 50 -17.42 -10.35 -2.13
N PRO A 51 -17.52 -11.42 -1.34
CA PRO A 51 -16.77 -11.57 -0.12
C PRO A 51 -15.27 -11.47 -0.37
N ARG A 52 -14.60 -10.80 0.56
CA ARG A 52 -13.13 -10.81 0.67
C ARG A 52 -12.75 -11.75 1.79
N GLU A 53 -11.71 -12.51 1.57
CA GLU A 53 -11.11 -13.41 2.53
C GLU A 53 -9.66 -12.95 2.78
N VAL A 54 -9.35 -12.68 4.03
CA VAL A 54 -8.03 -12.19 4.44
C VAL A 54 -7.57 -13.04 5.61
N GLU A 55 -6.40 -13.65 5.48
CA GLU A 55 -5.76 -14.43 6.52
C GLU A 55 -4.33 -13.96 6.71
N GLY A 56 -3.85 -14.03 7.92
CA GLY A 56 -2.49 -13.65 8.26
C GLY A 56 -2.24 -13.85 9.75
N TRP A 57 -1.01 -13.55 10.15
CA TRP A 57 -0.64 -13.58 11.55
C TRP A 57 0.35 -12.47 11.86
N ASP A 58 0.29 -12.00 13.10
CA ASP A 58 1.20 -11.04 13.67
C ASP A 58 2.01 -11.70 14.78
N ALA A 59 3.29 -11.42 14.83
CA ALA A 59 4.18 -11.88 15.89
C ALA A 59 4.94 -10.68 16.48
N MET A 60 5.08 -10.68 17.79
CA MET A 60 5.86 -9.69 18.50
C MET A 60 6.79 -10.36 19.50
N ILE A 61 8.03 -9.94 19.53
CA ILE A 61 9.01 -10.32 20.54
C ILE A 61 9.63 -9.07 21.17
N GLU A 62 9.76 -9.07 22.48
CA GLU A 62 10.48 -8.03 23.20
C GLU A 62 11.39 -8.69 24.25
N TYR A 63 12.63 -8.23 24.29
CA TYR A 63 13.60 -8.68 25.28
C TYR A 63 14.35 -7.51 25.86
N THR A 64 14.37 -7.39 27.18
CA THR A 64 15.10 -6.38 27.94
C THR A 64 16.17 -7.06 28.78
N THR A 65 17.43 -6.62 28.62
CA THR A 65 18.54 -7.10 29.46
C THR A 65 18.43 -6.58 30.89
N SER A 66 19.06 -7.26 31.82
CA SER A 66 19.32 -6.67 33.15
C SER A 66 20.22 -5.43 32.99
N GLU A 67 20.11 -4.50 33.93
CA GLU A 67 21.00 -3.35 33.96
C GLU A 67 22.45 -3.77 34.26
N THR A 68 23.38 -3.33 33.45
CA THR A 68 24.81 -3.65 33.55
C THR A 68 25.63 -2.36 33.55
N ARG A 69 26.97 -2.50 33.67
CA ARG A 69 27.88 -1.34 33.53
C ARG A 69 27.84 -0.76 32.10
N ALA A 70 27.45 -1.53 31.11
CA ALA A 70 27.23 -1.09 29.73
C ALA A 70 25.82 -0.51 29.49
N GLY A 71 24.99 -0.43 30.53
CA GLY A 71 23.63 0.02 30.46
C GLY A 71 22.61 -1.12 30.29
N GLN A 72 21.41 -0.76 29.91
CA GLN A 72 20.29 -1.64 29.63
C GLN A 72 19.92 -1.56 28.16
N PHE A 73 19.68 -2.71 27.55
CA PHE A 73 19.23 -2.83 26.15
C PHE A 73 17.83 -3.43 26.12
N THR A 74 16.99 -2.89 25.25
CA THR A 74 15.70 -3.48 24.89
C THR A 74 15.64 -3.63 23.38
N ILE A 75 15.46 -4.85 22.92
CA ILE A 75 15.18 -5.17 21.51
C ILE A 75 13.71 -5.56 21.38
N ARG A 76 13.04 -5.00 20.38
CA ARG A 76 11.68 -5.35 20.01
C ARG A 76 11.60 -5.64 18.52
N GLY A 77 10.93 -6.73 18.17
CA GLY A 77 10.59 -7.10 16.80
C GLY A 77 9.08 -7.27 16.67
N ASP A 78 8.51 -6.60 15.69
CA ASP A 78 7.10 -6.75 15.29
C ASP A 78 7.11 -7.25 13.84
N TYR A 79 6.39 -8.35 13.55
CA TYR A 79 6.31 -8.96 12.24
C TYR A 79 4.86 -9.26 11.88
N THR A 80 4.45 -8.88 10.68
CA THR A 80 3.14 -9.19 10.09
C THR A 80 3.35 -9.99 8.82
N LYS A 81 2.66 -11.13 8.70
CA LYS A 81 2.59 -11.91 7.48
C LYS A 81 1.15 -12.06 7.02
N LEU A 82 0.90 -11.64 5.79
CA LEU A 82 -0.34 -11.91 5.07
C LEU A 82 -0.19 -13.27 4.37
N THR A 83 -1.08 -14.21 4.66
CA THR A 83 -1.03 -15.57 4.08
C THR A 83 -2.12 -15.81 3.04
N LYS A 84 -3.17 -14.98 3.06
CA LYS A 84 -4.25 -15.02 2.08
C LYS A 84 -4.89 -13.65 1.93
N TYR A 85 -5.15 -13.25 0.71
CA TYR A 85 -5.98 -12.10 0.41
C TYR A 85 -6.67 -12.33 -0.93
N GLU A 86 -7.93 -12.71 -0.89
CA GLU A 86 -8.71 -13.08 -2.06
C GLU A 86 -10.03 -12.30 -2.13
N GLN A 87 -10.51 -12.07 -3.33
CA GLN A 87 -11.83 -11.51 -3.58
C GLN A 87 -12.51 -12.29 -4.69
N GLN A 88 -13.65 -12.90 -4.41
CA GLN A 88 -14.44 -13.62 -5.41
C GLN A 88 -15.00 -12.68 -6.48
N GLY A 89 -15.25 -13.22 -7.66
CA GLY A 89 -15.87 -12.50 -8.79
C GLY A 89 -14.95 -11.53 -9.53
N LEU A 90 -13.64 -11.59 -9.28
CA LEU A 90 -12.61 -10.91 -10.07
C LEU A 90 -11.98 -11.91 -11.06
N ALA A 91 -11.43 -11.39 -12.16
CA ALA A 91 -10.67 -12.21 -13.11
C ALA A 91 -9.42 -12.84 -12.45
N THR A 92 -8.82 -12.13 -11.51
CA THR A 92 -7.80 -12.64 -10.61
C THR A 92 -8.35 -12.56 -9.18
N THR A 93 -8.60 -13.69 -8.56
CA THR A 93 -9.14 -13.75 -7.19
C THR A 93 -8.08 -13.44 -6.14
N ASP A 94 -6.83 -13.82 -6.39
CA ASP A 94 -5.70 -13.56 -5.51
C ASP A 94 -5.27 -12.09 -5.59
N LEU A 95 -5.25 -11.42 -4.45
CA LEU A 95 -4.84 -10.03 -4.27
C LEU A 95 -3.55 -9.88 -3.45
N MET A 96 -2.87 -11.00 -3.17
CA MET A 96 -1.56 -11.00 -2.51
C MET A 96 -0.56 -10.18 -3.33
N ARG A 97 0.23 -9.37 -2.66
CA ARG A 97 1.22 -8.47 -3.27
C ARG A 97 0.66 -7.42 -4.25
N ARG A 98 -0.65 -7.43 -4.52
CA ARG A 98 -1.28 -6.51 -5.47
C ARG A 98 -1.55 -5.15 -4.84
N ASN A 99 -1.14 -4.06 -5.52
CA ASN A 99 -1.52 -2.68 -5.21
C ASN A 99 -1.38 -2.29 -3.74
N GLY A 100 -0.22 -2.57 -3.16
CA GLY A 100 0.07 -2.16 -1.79
C GLY A 100 -0.38 -3.12 -0.69
N ASN A 101 -0.54 -4.41 -1.00
CA ASN A 101 -0.79 -5.49 -0.05
C ASN A 101 0.45 -6.40 0.08
N PRO A 102 1.55 -5.96 0.71
CA PRO A 102 2.76 -6.76 0.84
C PRO A 102 2.50 -7.99 1.69
N GLU A 103 3.17 -9.09 1.35
CA GLU A 103 3.09 -10.33 2.08
C GLU A 103 3.73 -10.20 3.46
N ASP A 104 4.89 -9.55 3.51
CA ASP A 104 5.71 -9.44 4.71
C ASP A 104 5.97 -7.98 5.09
N ARG A 105 5.83 -7.68 6.38
CA ARG A 105 6.25 -6.40 6.97
C ARG A 105 6.84 -6.65 8.34
N TYR A 106 7.93 -5.96 8.66
CA TYR A 106 8.45 -6.01 10.02
C TYR A 106 9.14 -4.71 10.45
N THR A 107 9.19 -4.52 11.75
CA THR A 107 9.92 -3.44 12.39
C THR A 107 10.78 -4.02 13.50
N ILE A 108 12.05 -3.64 13.52
CA ILE A 108 12.98 -4.00 14.60
C ILE A 108 13.42 -2.71 15.26
N THR A 109 13.35 -2.64 16.60
CA THR A 109 13.74 -1.48 17.39
C THR A 109 14.72 -1.91 18.47
N LEU A 110 15.84 -1.18 18.56
CA LEU A 110 16.82 -1.32 19.63
C LEU A 110 16.85 -0.03 20.44
N ASN A 111 16.60 -0.15 21.73
CA ASN A 111 16.76 0.94 22.69
C ASN A 111 17.95 0.63 23.61
N TRP A 112 18.77 1.64 23.87
CA TRP A 112 19.86 1.57 24.83
C TRP A 112 19.77 2.72 25.82
N ARG A 113 19.99 2.40 27.09
CA ARG A 113 20.02 3.38 28.20
C ARG A 113 21.27 3.19 29.04
N LEU A 114 21.96 4.28 29.34
CA LEU A 114 23.11 4.30 30.23
C LEU A 114 23.12 5.62 31.01
N GLY A 115 22.73 5.60 32.28
CA GLY A 115 22.61 6.81 33.09
C GLY A 115 21.63 7.82 32.46
N GLY A 116 22.12 9.04 32.20
CA GLY A 116 21.34 10.07 31.50
C GLY A 116 21.27 9.92 29.97
N PHE A 117 22.04 9.00 29.40
CA PHE A 117 22.05 8.76 27.96
C PHE A 117 21.01 7.74 27.55
N SER A 118 20.34 7.99 26.45
CA SER A 118 19.49 7.02 25.76
C SER A 118 19.66 7.13 24.25
N ALA A 119 19.66 5.99 23.57
CA ALA A 119 19.68 5.92 22.12
C ALA A 119 18.63 4.93 21.63
N ASN A 120 18.11 5.21 20.45
CA ASN A 120 17.18 4.36 19.75
C ASN A 120 17.67 4.15 18.31
N ALA A 121 17.57 2.93 17.83
CA ALA A 121 17.73 2.61 16.42
C ALA A 121 16.53 1.76 15.97
N SER A 122 15.98 2.05 14.81
CA SER A 122 14.90 1.25 14.25
C SER A 122 15.13 0.96 12.78
N MET A 123 14.68 -0.21 12.35
CA MET A 123 14.63 -0.67 10.98
C MET A 123 13.19 -1.03 10.66
N ARG A 124 12.68 -0.52 9.55
CA ARG A 124 11.36 -0.87 9.01
C ARG A 124 11.53 -1.48 7.63
N TYR A 125 10.95 -2.65 7.44
CA TYR A 125 10.88 -3.37 6.18
C TYR A 125 9.44 -3.47 5.69
N VAL A 126 9.26 -3.29 4.40
CA VAL A 126 8.03 -3.53 3.66
C VAL A 126 8.38 -4.41 2.47
N GLY A 127 7.75 -5.57 2.37
CA GLY A 127 7.96 -6.51 1.28
C GLY A 127 7.48 -5.96 -0.05
N ASP A 128 7.96 -6.56 -1.11
CA ASP A 128 7.65 -6.23 -2.48
C ASP A 128 6.17 -6.42 -2.82
N VAL A 129 5.69 -5.63 -3.76
CA VAL A 129 4.34 -5.71 -4.31
C VAL A 129 4.39 -5.56 -5.83
N TYR A 130 3.26 -5.70 -6.51
CA TYR A 130 3.15 -5.34 -7.91
C TYR A 130 2.03 -4.32 -8.14
N ASP A 131 2.25 -3.45 -9.13
CA ASP A 131 1.27 -2.46 -9.56
C ASP A 131 0.45 -2.99 -10.72
N SER A 132 -0.85 -3.18 -10.51
CA SER A 132 -1.73 -3.73 -11.54
C SER A 132 -2.17 -2.72 -12.60
N SER A 133 -1.89 -1.44 -12.43
CA SER A 133 -2.17 -0.38 -13.41
C SER A 133 -1.14 -0.42 -14.56
N LEU A 134 0.12 -0.73 -14.22
CA LEU A 134 1.21 -0.90 -15.19
C LEU A 134 1.33 -2.38 -15.59
N ASN A 135 0.77 -2.71 -16.76
CA ASN A 135 0.77 -4.08 -17.23
C ASN A 135 1.02 -4.18 -18.75
N GLN A 136 1.56 -5.31 -19.15
CA GLN A 136 1.83 -5.66 -20.55
C GLN A 136 1.49 -7.14 -20.81
N SER A 137 1.44 -7.53 -22.08
CA SER A 137 1.36 -8.94 -22.43
C SER A 137 2.63 -9.69 -22.01
N ALA A 138 2.49 -10.88 -21.44
CA ALA A 138 3.64 -11.73 -21.10
C ALA A 138 4.51 -12.06 -22.33
N SER A 139 3.94 -12.06 -23.53
CA SER A 139 4.69 -12.24 -24.78
C SER A 139 5.63 -11.07 -25.13
N SER A 140 5.51 -9.93 -24.46
CA SER A 140 6.40 -8.78 -24.67
C SER A 140 7.83 -9.03 -24.19
N GLY A 141 8.05 -9.98 -23.26
CA GLY A 141 9.32 -10.21 -22.60
C GLY A 141 9.71 -9.12 -21.60
N ALA A 142 8.75 -8.26 -21.20
CA ALA A 142 8.98 -7.25 -20.16
C ALA A 142 9.29 -7.92 -18.81
N PRO A 143 10.17 -7.32 -17.98
CA PRO A 143 10.39 -7.79 -16.62
C PRO A 143 9.18 -7.48 -15.73
N GLY A 144 8.94 -8.33 -14.73
CA GLY A 144 7.86 -8.12 -13.76
C GLY A 144 7.18 -9.39 -13.31
N THR A 145 6.19 -9.25 -12.44
CA THR A 145 5.37 -10.35 -11.93
C THR A 145 4.39 -10.84 -13.00
N VAL A 146 4.51 -12.11 -13.40
CA VAL A 146 3.67 -12.75 -14.42
C VAL A 146 2.47 -13.43 -13.77
N ILE A 147 1.26 -13.00 -14.15
CA ILE A 147 0.01 -13.64 -13.73
C ILE A 147 -0.82 -13.95 -14.99
N GLY A 148 -0.97 -15.24 -15.29
CA GLY A 148 -1.62 -15.68 -16.54
C GLY A 148 -0.83 -15.22 -17.77
N SER A 149 -1.47 -14.43 -18.63
CA SER A 149 -0.87 -13.85 -19.83
C SER A 149 -0.41 -12.40 -19.68
N THR A 150 -0.37 -11.89 -18.46
CA THR A 150 -0.07 -10.48 -18.16
C THR A 150 1.16 -10.39 -17.27
N VAL A 151 2.05 -9.45 -17.59
CA VAL A 151 3.18 -9.01 -16.75
C VAL A 151 2.78 -7.71 -16.08
N TYR A 152 2.96 -7.64 -14.79
CA TYR A 152 2.73 -6.45 -13.97
C TYR A 152 4.05 -5.86 -13.49
N TRP A 153 4.08 -4.56 -13.30
CA TRP A 153 5.26 -3.86 -12.79
C TRP A 153 5.55 -4.25 -11.34
N ASP A 154 6.77 -4.72 -11.08
CA ASP A 154 7.23 -4.99 -9.72
C ASP A 154 7.61 -3.69 -9.01
N VAL A 155 7.12 -3.56 -7.80
CA VAL A 155 7.49 -2.52 -6.85
C VAL A 155 8.33 -3.20 -5.78
N GLU A 156 9.61 -2.89 -5.77
CA GLU A 156 10.61 -3.53 -4.94
C GLU A 156 10.31 -3.40 -3.44
N ASP A 157 10.92 -4.24 -2.63
CA ASP A 157 10.89 -4.09 -1.18
C ASP A 157 11.59 -2.81 -0.73
N TRP A 158 11.23 -2.32 0.44
CA TRP A 158 11.72 -1.06 0.95
C TRP A 158 12.13 -1.17 2.41
N THR A 159 13.36 -0.70 2.71
CA THR A 159 13.94 -0.77 4.04
C THR A 159 14.46 0.59 4.48
N VAL A 160 13.97 1.08 5.61
CA VAL A 160 14.38 2.37 6.18
C VAL A 160 14.93 2.19 7.58
N TYR A 161 16.07 2.87 7.82
CA TYR A 161 16.74 2.92 9.12
C TYR A 161 16.62 4.30 9.73
N ASN A 162 16.29 4.36 11.03
CA ASN A 162 16.25 5.61 11.79
C ASN A 162 17.10 5.46 13.04
N MET A 163 17.71 6.54 13.48
CA MET A 163 18.48 6.61 14.72
C MET A 163 18.18 7.90 15.47
N SER A 164 18.19 7.83 16.79
CA SER A 164 18.12 9.01 17.64
C SER A 164 18.89 8.80 18.93
N ALA A 165 19.37 9.89 19.51
CA ALA A 165 20.01 9.88 20.80
C ALA A 165 19.55 11.07 21.63
N ARG A 166 19.54 10.88 22.94
CA ARG A 166 19.15 11.88 23.92
C ARG A 166 20.08 11.79 25.12
N TYR A 167 20.50 12.94 25.65
CA TYR A 167 21.21 13.03 26.90
C TYR A 167 20.49 14.00 27.86
N ASP A 168 20.17 13.50 29.04
CA ASP A 168 19.53 14.23 30.10
C ASP A 168 20.60 14.52 31.18
N PHE A 169 20.95 15.80 31.38
CA PHE A 169 21.95 16.22 32.37
C PHE A 169 21.47 16.06 33.82
N GLY A 170 20.15 15.82 34.00
CA GLY A 170 19.54 15.60 35.31
C GLY A 170 19.73 16.77 36.26
N SER A 171 19.62 16.51 37.56
CA SER A 171 19.76 17.51 38.63
C SER A 171 21.15 17.52 39.26
N ARG A 172 22.11 16.74 38.78
CA ARG A 172 23.44 16.60 39.41
C ARG A 172 24.42 17.70 39.09
N ASN A 173 24.10 18.52 38.09
CA ASN A 173 25.01 19.60 37.66
C ASN A 173 24.27 20.92 37.74
N ASP A 174 24.57 21.75 38.73
CA ASP A 174 23.85 23.00 39.04
C ASP A 174 23.76 23.96 37.84
N SER A 175 24.76 23.94 36.94
CA SER A 175 24.79 24.81 35.76
C SER A 175 23.96 24.29 34.58
N MET A 176 23.66 22.99 34.52
CA MET A 176 22.94 22.33 33.40
C MET A 176 21.72 21.53 33.89
N SER A 177 21.29 21.78 35.13
CA SER A 177 20.13 21.11 35.70
C SER A 177 18.89 21.32 34.83
N GLY A 178 18.23 20.20 34.43
CA GLY A 178 17.06 20.24 33.59
C GLY A 178 17.33 20.42 32.08
N LEU A 179 18.60 20.53 31.65
CA LEU A 179 18.95 20.55 30.24
C LEU A 179 18.84 19.15 29.65
N VAL A 180 18.20 19.07 28.51
CA VAL A 180 18.11 17.87 27.70
C VAL A 180 18.56 18.18 26.27
N LEU A 181 19.53 17.40 25.76
CA LEU A 181 19.94 17.46 24.38
C LEU A 181 19.42 16.23 23.67
N SER A 182 18.82 16.40 22.48
CA SER A 182 18.39 15.30 21.65
C SER A 182 18.63 15.59 20.16
N GLY A 183 18.93 14.55 19.40
CA GLY A 183 19.09 14.63 17.97
C GLY A 183 18.79 13.27 17.35
N GLY A 184 18.52 13.26 16.05
CA GLY A 184 18.24 12.01 15.35
C GLY A 184 18.35 12.17 13.85
N ILE A 185 18.42 11.04 13.18
CA ILE A 185 18.47 10.92 11.72
C ILE A 185 17.35 9.96 11.32
N ARG A 186 16.46 10.44 10.46
CA ARG A 186 15.49 9.59 9.79
C ARG A 186 16.00 9.24 8.41
N ASN A 187 15.67 8.04 7.96
CA ASN A 187 16.12 7.52 6.68
C ASN A 187 17.64 7.64 6.52
N LEU A 188 18.37 6.94 7.40
CA LEU A 188 19.84 7.03 7.51
C LEU A 188 20.56 6.70 6.19
N THR A 189 19.99 5.78 5.39
CA THR A 189 20.53 5.33 4.11
C THR A 189 20.12 6.22 2.94
N ASP A 190 19.20 7.17 3.16
CA ASP A 190 18.62 8.03 2.12
C ASP A 190 17.87 7.23 1.03
N GLU A 191 17.12 6.24 1.50
CA GLU A 191 16.40 5.30 0.64
C GLU A 191 15.18 5.97 0.01
N ASP A 192 15.11 5.97 -1.31
CA ASP A 192 13.95 6.47 -2.03
C ASP A 192 12.81 5.43 -2.05
N PRO A 193 11.54 5.84 -2.09
CA PRO A 193 10.44 4.92 -2.26
C PRO A 193 10.48 4.29 -3.66
N PRO A 194 10.21 2.96 -3.78
CA PRO A 194 10.16 2.32 -5.08
C PRO A 194 9.01 2.87 -5.93
N PHE A 195 9.24 2.97 -7.24
CA PHE A 195 8.29 3.55 -8.18
C PHE A 195 7.02 2.69 -8.34
N ALA A 196 5.86 3.38 -8.31
CA ALA A 196 4.55 2.82 -8.66
C ALA A 196 3.72 3.87 -9.42
N ASP A 197 2.78 3.44 -10.28
CA ASP A 197 1.89 4.33 -11.02
C ASP A 197 0.74 4.85 -10.13
N GLU A 198 1.13 5.64 -9.16
CA GLU A 198 0.26 6.28 -8.19
C GLU A 198 0.45 7.81 -8.24
N SER A 199 -0.48 8.55 -7.68
CA SER A 199 -0.51 10.02 -7.71
C SER A 199 0.79 10.70 -7.25
N PHE A 200 1.60 10.00 -6.43
CA PHE A 200 2.89 10.49 -5.93
C PHE A 200 4.09 9.74 -6.51
N GLY A 201 3.88 8.81 -7.45
CA GLY A 201 4.93 7.95 -8.00
C GLY A 201 5.31 6.78 -7.10
N TYR A 202 4.60 6.54 -6.00
CA TYR A 202 4.81 5.43 -5.06
C TYR A 202 3.55 5.12 -4.24
N PHE A 203 3.43 3.94 -3.65
CA PHE A 203 2.33 3.58 -2.74
C PHE A 203 2.47 4.30 -1.39
N ARG A 204 1.81 5.45 -1.23
CA ARG A 204 1.90 6.30 -0.01
C ARG A 204 1.45 5.61 1.28
N GLN A 205 0.64 4.55 1.19
CA GLN A 205 0.23 3.75 2.35
C GLN A 205 1.35 2.84 2.87
N LEU A 206 2.37 2.58 2.06
CA LEU A 206 3.52 1.73 2.39
C LEU A 206 4.79 2.54 2.58
N HIS A 207 5.02 3.52 1.73
CA HIS A 207 6.26 4.25 1.56
C HIS A 207 6.07 5.75 1.86
N ASN A 208 7.17 6.46 2.00
CA ASN A 208 7.19 7.91 2.03
C ASN A 208 8.41 8.44 1.25
N SER A 209 8.29 9.66 0.75
CA SER A 209 9.35 10.34 -0.02
C SER A 209 10.26 11.22 0.85
N TYR A 210 10.23 11.06 2.18
CA TYR A 210 11.17 11.79 3.01
C TYR A 210 12.55 11.18 2.84
N GLY A 211 13.44 11.91 2.18
CA GLY A 211 14.86 11.62 2.17
C GLY A 211 15.45 11.69 3.57
N ARG A 212 16.77 11.70 3.68
CA ARG A 212 17.46 11.81 4.97
C ARG A 212 17.13 13.14 5.67
N VAL A 213 16.65 13.05 6.90
CA VAL A 213 16.30 14.22 7.74
C VAL A 213 17.07 14.14 9.07
N PHE A 214 17.66 15.28 9.48
CA PHE A 214 18.41 15.46 10.72
C PHE A 214 17.60 16.24 11.75
#